data_82e061ba7cf3ff08742c2f29d79ad697
#
_entry.id   82e061ba7cf3ff08742c2f29d79ad697
#
_cell.length_a   1.000
_cell.length_b   1.000
_cell.length_c   1.000
_cell.angle_alpha   90.00
_cell.angle_beta   90.00
_cell.angle_gamma   90.00
#
_symmetry.space_group_name_H-M   'P 1'
#
loop_
_entity.id
_entity.type
_entity.pdbx_description
1 polymer ?
#
loop_
_entity_poly.entity_id
_entity_poly.type
_entity_poly.pdbx_seq_one_letter_code
_entity_poly.pdbx_strand_id
1 'polypeptide(L)'
;MVGIRKYFEDNARWWVLNAYKAAGYDYPTAFHRARIVLKFISGLNKKKLNIIDLGCGGGNLTFQLARAGYAILGVDQSQKMIDLAESRRRELPEKIQGRVQFSLGTIDEKMNFGKKFDIVVAMGLIGYLPNDKILFKIANNLLKPNGYLLVSCRNRLFNMVSISKNTEKEIKNNEALKLIKELKSLYTSVSEEDANKFVKSFKKIAVNLPEKMSFGKKSALSAFGKHVSRVSALNSEPRQSTPEQLKRIALKYGFKHKIYYGVHPHLMDPNLNKILPPGVFNKISDCLEALEHLPISLVWSSVFIGAFQKLK
;
A
#
# COMPACT_ATOMS: atom_id res chain seq x y z
N MET A 1 1.19 1.12 -21.20
CA MET A 1 1.32 2.21 -20.20
C MET A 1 0.50 3.45 -20.52
N VAL A 2 0.18 3.75 -21.78
CA VAL A 2 -0.62 4.94 -22.16
C VAL A 2 -1.97 4.99 -21.46
N GLY A 3 -2.72 3.90 -21.38
CA GLY A 3 -4.04 3.85 -20.73
C GLY A 3 -4.00 4.09 -19.20
N ILE A 4 -2.95 3.63 -18.51
CA ILE A 4 -2.78 3.81 -17.05
C ILE A 4 -2.49 5.28 -16.74
N ARG A 5 -1.58 5.92 -17.49
CA ARG A 5 -1.29 7.34 -17.34
C ARG A 5 -2.55 8.18 -17.53
N LYS A 6 -3.27 7.95 -18.64
CA LYS A 6 -4.51 8.67 -18.95
C LYS A 6 -5.56 8.50 -17.84
N TYR A 7 -5.75 7.29 -17.32
CA TYR A 7 -6.66 7.05 -16.22
C TYR A 7 -6.33 7.91 -14.99
N PHE A 8 -5.08 7.96 -14.56
CA PHE A 8 -4.68 8.76 -13.40
C PHE A 8 -4.77 10.28 -13.69
N GLU A 9 -4.49 10.72 -14.91
CA GLU A 9 -4.69 12.10 -15.32
C GLU A 9 -6.17 12.51 -15.27
N ASP A 10 -7.07 11.68 -15.80
CA ASP A 10 -8.51 11.95 -15.82
C ASP A 10 -9.14 11.93 -14.43
N ASN A 11 -8.59 11.16 -13.50
CA ASN A 11 -9.10 11.00 -12.15
C ASN A 11 -8.23 11.64 -11.05
N ALA A 12 -7.24 12.48 -11.40
CA ALA A 12 -6.24 13.00 -10.48
C ALA A 12 -6.87 13.71 -9.26
N ARG A 13 -7.82 14.62 -9.48
CA ARG A 13 -8.50 15.37 -8.43
C ARG A 13 -9.25 14.46 -7.45
N TRP A 14 -9.91 13.44 -7.97
CA TRP A 14 -10.62 12.47 -7.15
C TRP A 14 -9.65 11.67 -6.26
N TRP A 15 -8.54 11.20 -6.82
CA TRP A 15 -7.51 10.45 -6.08
C TRP A 15 -6.90 11.29 -4.95
N VAL A 16 -6.55 12.54 -5.24
CA VAL A 16 -5.97 13.44 -4.23
C VAL A 16 -6.92 13.67 -3.06
N LEU A 17 -8.20 13.84 -3.34
CA LEU A 17 -9.21 14.17 -2.32
C LEU A 17 -9.72 12.95 -1.53
N ASN A 18 -9.71 11.75 -2.13
CA ASN A 18 -10.42 10.60 -1.56
C ASN A 18 -9.51 9.44 -1.14
N ALA A 19 -8.33 9.26 -1.73
CA ALA A 19 -7.48 8.10 -1.46
C ALA A 19 -7.03 7.97 0.01
N TYR A 20 -7.00 9.08 0.75
CA TYR A 20 -6.56 9.14 2.15
C TYR A 20 -7.69 9.45 3.14
N LYS A 21 -8.93 9.56 2.67
CA LYS A 21 -10.06 9.76 3.58
C LYS A 21 -10.40 8.45 4.28
N ALA A 22 -10.44 8.49 5.59
CA ALA A 22 -10.97 7.42 6.44
C ALA A 22 -12.52 7.47 6.44
N ALA A 23 -13.16 7.74 5.29
CA ALA A 23 -14.58 8.03 5.25
C ALA A 23 -15.40 6.89 4.64
N GLY A 24 -16.31 6.43 5.42
CA GLY A 24 -17.57 5.83 5.00
C GLY A 24 -17.48 4.38 4.56
N TYR A 25 -17.19 4.12 3.31
CA TYR A 25 -17.43 2.80 2.71
C TYR A 25 -16.17 2.05 2.28
N ASP A 26 -15.05 2.75 2.15
CA ASP A 26 -13.79 2.14 1.71
C ASP A 26 -12.78 2.14 2.85
N TYR A 27 -12.14 1.00 3.04
CA TYR A 27 -11.00 0.92 3.95
C TYR A 27 -9.90 1.87 3.46
N PRO A 28 -9.38 2.77 4.31
CA PRO A 28 -8.45 3.83 3.90
C PRO A 28 -7.04 3.27 3.68
N THR A 29 -6.89 2.37 2.72
CA THR A 29 -5.65 1.63 2.42
C THR A 29 -4.44 2.57 2.24
N ALA A 30 -4.61 3.72 1.59
CA ALA A 30 -3.53 4.66 1.37
C ALA A 30 -3.06 5.33 2.68
N PHE A 31 -3.99 5.63 3.59
CA PHE A 31 -3.68 6.16 4.92
C PHE A 31 -2.88 5.14 5.74
N HIS A 32 -3.31 3.88 5.77
CA HIS A 32 -2.62 2.83 6.54
C HIS A 32 -1.24 2.50 5.96
N ARG A 33 -1.10 2.52 4.63
CA ARG A 33 0.24 2.42 3.99
C ARG A 33 1.17 3.55 4.46
N ALA A 34 0.69 4.78 4.47
CA ALA A 34 1.48 5.93 4.90
C ALA A 34 1.89 5.81 6.36
N ARG A 35 0.98 5.36 7.24
CA ARG A 35 1.25 5.11 8.66
C ARG A 35 2.36 4.07 8.86
N ILE A 36 2.29 2.95 8.13
CA ILE A 36 3.31 1.89 8.19
C ILE A 36 4.67 2.40 7.69
N VAL A 37 4.69 3.14 6.58
CA VAL A 37 5.91 3.75 6.04
C VAL A 37 6.53 4.69 7.06
N LEU A 38 5.74 5.59 7.67
CA LEU A 38 6.22 6.50 8.71
C LEU A 38 6.75 5.75 9.93
N LYS A 39 6.03 4.73 10.41
CA LYS A 39 6.45 3.88 11.53
C LYS A 39 7.78 3.18 11.24
N PHE A 40 7.94 2.61 10.05
CA PHE A 40 9.18 1.96 9.65
C PHE A 40 10.34 2.95 9.61
N ILE A 41 10.16 4.09 8.95
CA ILE A 41 11.21 5.10 8.78
C ILE A 41 11.63 5.70 10.15
N SER A 42 10.67 6.03 11.02
CA SER A 42 10.97 6.54 12.36
C SER A 42 11.72 5.52 13.22
N GLY A 43 11.40 4.22 13.06
CA GLY A 43 12.12 3.12 13.74
C GLY A 43 13.58 2.95 13.34
N LEU A 44 14.01 3.56 12.21
CA LEU A 44 15.43 3.57 11.82
C LEU A 44 16.29 4.51 12.68
N ASN A 45 15.67 5.38 13.50
CA ASN A 45 16.32 6.34 14.39
C ASN A 45 17.34 7.27 13.69
N LYS A 46 17.10 7.59 12.40
CA LYS A 46 17.94 8.47 11.59
C LYS A 46 17.22 9.81 11.33
N LYS A 47 17.83 10.92 11.78
CA LYS A 47 17.24 12.25 11.68
C LYS A 47 17.28 12.87 10.27
N LYS A 48 18.30 12.56 9.47
CA LYS A 48 18.51 13.12 8.13
C LYS A 48 18.49 11.99 7.11
N LEU A 49 17.35 11.84 6.42
CA LEU A 49 17.17 10.87 5.35
C LEU A 49 16.71 11.58 4.09
N ASN A 50 17.31 11.24 2.96
CA ASN A 50 16.83 11.61 1.63
C ASN A 50 15.93 10.49 1.10
N ILE A 51 14.68 10.82 0.82
CA ILE A 51 13.66 9.85 0.41
C ILE A 51 13.21 10.18 -1.01
N ILE A 52 12.95 9.17 -1.82
CA ILE A 52 12.25 9.31 -3.08
C ILE A 52 10.95 8.50 -3.03
N ASP A 53 9.85 9.16 -3.45
CA ASP A 53 8.49 8.58 -3.52
C ASP A 53 8.13 8.37 -4.99
N LEU A 54 8.22 7.13 -5.47
CA LEU A 54 7.95 6.73 -6.84
C LEU A 54 6.45 6.46 -7.04
N GLY A 55 5.83 7.16 -7.99
CA GLY A 55 4.40 7.17 -8.18
C GLY A 55 3.71 7.98 -7.08
N CYS A 56 4.25 9.16 -6.76
CA CYS A 56 3.80 9.99 -5.64
C CYS A 56 2.37 10.54 -5.80
N GLY A 57 1.80 10.50 -7.01
CA GLY A 57 0.51 11.12 -7.32
C GLY A 57 0.47 12.58 -6.89
N GLY A 58 -0.62 13.02 -6.27
CA GLY A 58 -0.77 14.39 -5.73
C GLY A 58 -0.04 14.65 -4.41
N GLY A 59 0.99 13.86 -4.06
CA GLY A 59 1.93 14.12 -2.97
C GLY A 59 1.40 13.78 -1.56
N ASN A 60 0.34 13.02 -1.41
CA ASN A 60 -0.25 12.76 -0.09
C ASN A 60 0.73 12.12 0.91
N LEU A 61 1.44 11.07 0.52
CA LEU A 61 2.48 10.45 1.35
C LEU A 61 3.71 11.34 1.46
N THR A 62 4.13 11.94 0.34
CA THR A 62 5.25 12.87 0.26
C THR A 62 5.14 13.98 1.32
N PHE A 63 3.95 14.61 1.46
CA PHE A 63 3.72 15.66 2.45
C PHE A 63 3.72 15.14 3.89
N GLN A 64 3.23 13.93 4.14
CA GLN A 64 3.27 13.36 5.49
C GLN A 64 4.72 13.11 5.94
N LEU A 65 5.57 12.60 5.05
CA LEU A 65 6.99 12.39 5.30
C LEU A 65 7.73 13.73 5.51
N ALA A 66 7.39 14.76 4.73
CA ALA A 66 7.97 16.10 4.88
C ALA A 66 7.60 16.75 6.22
N ARG A 67 6.34 16.58 6.67
CA ARG A 67 5.89 17.03 7.99
C ARG A 67 6.62 16.28 9.12
N ALA A 68 6.97 15.03 8.91
CA ALA A 68 7.79 14.24 9.84
C ALA A 68 9.27 14.66 9.84
N GLY A 69 9.68 15.59 8.96
CA GLY A 69 11.02 16.19 8.98
C GLY A 69 11.99 15.70 7.92
N TYR A 70 11.57 14.83 7.01
CA TYR A 70 12.43 14.24 5.98
C TYR A 70 12.48 15.09 4.70
N ALA A 71 13.61 15.02 3.98
CA ALA A 71 13.75 15.59 2.65
C ALA A 71 13.26 14.60 1.58
N ILE A 72 12.35 15.03 0.69
CA ILE A 72 11.65 14.12 -0.21
C ILE A 72 11.59 14.65 -1.63
N LEU A 73 11.87 13.76 -2.58
CA LEU A 73 11.57 13.93 -3.99
C LEU A 73 10.39 13.01 -4.36
N GLY A 74 9.25 13.60 -4.74
CA GLY A 74 8.12 12.87 -5.33
C GLY A 74 8.25 12.82 -6.84
N VAL A 75 8.05 11.66 -7.44
CA VAL A 75 8.09 11.46 -8.90
C VAL A 75 6.81 10.79 -9.37
N ASP A 76 6.16 11.37 -10.39
CA ASP A 76 5.00 10.77 -11.05
C ASP A 76 5.06 11.02 -12.56
N GLN A 77 4.43 10.14 -13.34
CA GLN A 77 4.36 10.27 -14.81
C GLN A 77 3.19 11.14 -15.30
N SER A 78 2.25 11.48 -14.41
CA SER A 78 1.07 12.28 -14.72
C SER A 78 1.33 13.74 -14.43
N GLN A 79 1.27 14.59 -15.48
CA GLN A 79 1.43 16.04 -15.34
C GLN A 79 0.36 16.60 -14.38
N LYS A 80 -0.90 16.17 -14.51
CA LYS A 80 -1.98 16.66 -13.64
C LYS A 80 -1.77 16.32 -12.16
N MET A 81 -1.17 15.14 -11.86
CA MET A 81 -0.82 14.79 -10.50
C MET A 81 0.28 15.70 -9.94
N ILE A 82 1.31 15.97 -10.73
CA ILE A 82 2.40 16.87 -10.35
C ILE A 82 1.90 18.30 -10.16
N ASP A 83 1.04 18.82 -11.05
CA ASP A 83 0.46 20.16 -10.93
C ASP A 83 -0.35 20.29 -9.62
N LEU A 84 -1.16 19.28 -9.29
CA LEU A 84 -1.90 19.23 -8.03
C LEU A 84 -0.96 19.14 -6.81
N ALA A 85 0.10 18.36 -6.90
CA ALA A 85 1.09 18.25 -5.84
C ALA A 85 1.82 19.58 -5.59
N GLU A 86 2.24 20.27 -6.66
CA GLU A 86 2.89 21.57 -6.57
C GLU A 86 1.95 22.68 -6.07
N SER A 87 0.67 22.69 -6.50
CA SER A 87 -0.33 23.62 -5.94
C SER A 87 -0.45 23.45 -4.43
N ARG A 88 -0.60 22.21 -3.97
CA ARG A 88 -0.72 21.90 -2.55
C ARG A 88 0.57 22.18 -1.75
N ARG A 89 1.75 22.03 -2.37
CA ARG A 89 3.03 22.38 -1.75
C ARG A 89 3.09 23.86 -1.38
N ARG A 90 2.61 24.74 -2.27
CA ARG A 90 2.59 26.20 -2.06
C ARG A 90 1.71 26.64 -0.88
N GLU A 91 0.72 25.81 -0.51
CA GLU A 91 -0.18 26.05 0.63
C GLU A 91 0.43 25.63 1.97
N LEU A 92 1.57 24.96 1.98
CA LEU A 92 2.21 24.47 3.21
C LEU A 92 3.13 25.57 3.82
N PRO A 93 3.43 25.48 5.13
CA PRO A 93 4.45 26.32 5.73
C PRO A 93 5.81 26.18 5.03
N GLU A 94 6.54 27.29 4.87
CA GLU A 94 7.84 27.34 4.15
C GLU A 94 8.83 26.26 4.58
N LYS A 95 8.92 26.00 5.87
CA LYS A 95 9.76 24.94 6.44
C LYS A 95 9.45 23.56 5.86
N ILE A 96 8.20 23.30 5.48
CA ILE A 96 7.78 22.02 4.88
C ILE A 96 7.98 22.09 3.37
N GLN A 97 7.66 23.24 2.75
CA GLN A 97 7.91 23.45 1.31
C GLN A 97 9.36 23.18 0.92
N GLY A 98 10.32 23.67 1.72
CA GLY A 98 11.77 23.48 1.49
C GLY A 98 12.26 22.04 1.58
N ARG A 99 11.44 21.13 2.12
CA ARG A 99 11.75 19.69 2.19
C ARG A 99 11.21 18.86 1.06
N VAL A 100 10.34 19.43 0.23
CA VAL A 100 9.61 18.70 -0.82
C VAL A 100 10.00 19.23 -2.19
N GLN A 101 10.33 18.31 -3.08
CA GLN A 101 10.48 18.56 -4.50
C GLN A 101 9.60 17.57 -5.26
N PHE A 102 9.03 18.00 -6.39
CA PHE A 102 8.33 17.14 -7.32
C PHE A 102 9.00 17.13 -8.69
N SER A 103 8.92 16.02 -9.37
CA SER A 103 9.45 15.86 -10.73
C SER A 103 8.48 15.04 -11.57
N LEU A 104 8.16 15.56 -12.73
CA LEU A 104 7.50 14.79 -13.77
C LEU A 104 8.52 13.81 -14.36
N GLY A 105 8.19 12.52 -14.42
CA GLY A 105 9.09 11.54 -14.99
C GLY A 105 8.47 10.15 -15.15
N THR A 106 8.88 9.45 -16.21
CA THR A 106 8.54 8.04 -16.40
C THR A 106 9.34 7.20 -15.42
N ILE A 107 8.64 6.27 -14.75
CA ILE A 107 9.28 5.36 -13.79
C ILE A 107 9.81 4.15 -14.56
N ASP A 108 11.06 4.23 -14.96
CA ASP A 108 11.79 3.21 -15.71
C ASP A 108 13.25 3.06 -15.25
N GLU A 109 13.97 2.10 -15.83
CA GLU A 109 15.36 1.76 -15.46
C GLU A 109 16.37 2.88 -15.78
N LYS A 110 16.01 3.88 -16.59
CA LYS A 110 16.87 5.00 -16.99
C LYS A 110 16.84 6.17 -15.98
N MET A 111 15.97 6.07 -14.95
CA MET A 111 15.86 7.13 -13.94
C MET A 111 17.20 7.38 -13.26
N ASN A 112 17.64 8.65 -13.31
CA ASN A 112 18.83 9.13 -12.63
C ASN A 112 18.61 10.57 -12.17
N PHE A 113 18.96 10.86 -10.92
CA PHE A 113 18.82 12.18 -10.30
C PHE A 113 20.18 12.78 -9.88
N GLY A 114 21.30 12.23 -10.36
CA GLY A 114 22.64 12.67 -9.95
C GLY A 114 22.99 12.43 -8.47
N LYS A 115 22.05 11.85 -7.71
CA LYS A 115 22.23 11.56 -6.26
C LYS A 115 21.58 10.24 -5.90
N LYS A 116 22.01 9.67 -4.78
CA LYS A 116 21.43 8.45 -4.19
C LYS A 116 20.57 8.79 -2.98
N PHE A 117 19.59 7.95 -2.71
CA PHE A 117 18.63 8.10 -1.63
C PHE A 117 18.87 7.08 -0.53
N ASP A 118 18.46 7.43 0.68
CA ASP A 118 18.47 6.51 1.81
C ASP A 118 17.29 5.56 1.76
N ILE A 119 16.17 6.05 1.22
CA ILE A 119 14.92 5.28 1.11
C ILE A 119 14.24 5.54 -0.24
N VAL A 120 13.80 4.47 -0.89
CA VAL A 120 12.86 4.47 -2.02
C VAL A 120 11.52 3.97 -1.50
N VAL A 121 10.47 4.74 -1.72
CA VAL A 121 9.08 4.36 -1.42
C VAL A 121 8.32 4.17 -2.74
N ALA A 122 7.51 3.11 -2.84
CA ALA A 122 6.71 2.79 -4.03
C ALA A 122 5.34 2.22 -3.60
N MET A 123 4.44 3.11 -3.19
CA MET A 123 3.13 2.71 -2.68
C MET A 123 2.07 2.67 -3.78
N GLY A 124 1.55 1.46 -4.06
CA GLY A 124 0.52 1.27 -5.10
C GLY A 124 1.05 1.34 -6.53
N LEU A 125 2.36 1.20 -6.73
CA LEU A 125 3.01 1.35 -8.03
C LEU A 125 3.32 0.03 -8.73
N ILE A 126 3.88 -0.96 -8.00
CA ILE A 126 4.49 -2.16 -8.60
C ILE A 126 3.56 -2.95 -9.54
N GLY A 127 2.27 -2.99 -9.20
CA GLY A 127 1.26 -3.69 -10.01
C GLY A 127 1.03 -3.08 -11.40
N TYR A 128 1.43 -1.83 -11.60
CA TYR A 128 1.28 -1.10 -12.87
C TYR A 128 2.56 -1.11 -13.73
N LEU A 129 3.69 -1.53 -13.18
CA LEU A 129 4.93 -1.71 -13.95
C LEU A 129 4.83 -2.97 -14.83
N PRO A 130 5.56 -3.07 -15.93
CA PRO A 130 5.56 -4.24 -16.82
C PRO A 130 5.86 -5.56 -16.11
N ASN A 131 6.75 -5.54 -15.14
CA ASN A 131 7.06 -6.68 -14.25
C ASN A 131 7.67 -6.16 -12.94
N ASP A 132 7.71 -7.03 -11.90
CA ASP A 132 8.20 -6.66 -10.57
C ASP A 132 9.72 -6.39 -10.55
N LYS A 133 10.48 -7.02 -11.45
CA LYS A 133 11.95 -6.87 -11.53
C LYS A 133 12.38 -5.44 -11.80
N ILE A 134 11.59 -4.70 -12.58
CA ILE A 134 11.86 -3.30 -12.94
C ILE A 134 11.97 -2.43 -11.69
N LEU A 135 11.05 -2.59 -10.72
CA LEU A 135 11.11 -1.79 -9.49
C LEU A 135 12.38 -2.06 -8.69
N PHE A 136 12.80 -3.33 -8.58
CA PHE A 136 14.03 -3.68 -7.85
C PHE A 136 15.29 -3.16 -8.56
N LYS A 137 15.33 -3.18 -9.90
CA LYS A 137 16.42 -2.55 -10.67
C LYS A 137 16.49 -1.04 -10.43
N ILE A 138 15.33 -0.35 -10.55
CA ILE A 138 15.25 1.10 -10.29
C ILE A 138 15.71 1.40 -8.86
N ALA A 139 15.18 0.69 -7.87
CA ALA A 139 15.52 0.89 -6.48
C ALA A 139 17.02 0.63 -6.21
N ASN A 140 17.61 -0.39 -6.83
CA ASN A 140 19.05 -0.65 -6.71
C ASN A 140 19.86 0.52 -7.28
N ASN A 141 19.46 1.07 -8.44
CA ASN A 141 20.14 2.21 -9.05
C ASN A 141 20.00 3.50 -8.21
N LEU A 142 18.87 3.70 -7.52
CA LEU A 142 18.60 4.93 -6.78
C LEU A 142 19.10 4.89 -5.33
N LEU A 143 19.20 3.73 -4.71
CA LEU A 143 19.55 3.61 -3.30
C LEU A 143 21.06 3.68 -3.05
N LYS A 144 21.42 4.29 -1.93
CA LYS A 144 22.72 4.13 -1.28
C LYS A 144 22.91 2.68 -0.82
N PRO A 145 24.14 2.19 -0.61
CA PRO A 145 24.39 0.96 0.14
C PRO A 145 23.66 0.98 1.49
N ASN A 146 23.08 -0.14 1.89
CA ASN A 146 22.26 -0.29 3.10
C ASN A 146 20.97 0.58 3.13
N GLY A 147 20.59 1.23 2.02
CA GLY A 147 19.31 1.93 1.88
C GLY A 147 18.13 0.96 1.81
N TYR A 148 16.92 1.48 1.93
CA TYR A 148 15.70 0.66 1.98
C TYR A 148 14.76 0.94 0.83
N LEU A 149 14.21 -0.13 0.26
CA LEU A 149 13.01 -0.09 -0.60
C LEU A 149 11.80 -0.48 0.25
N LEU A 150 10.79 0.41 0.30
CA LEU A 150 9.47 0.12 0.83
C LEU A 150 8.48 0.03 -0.35
N VAL A 151 7.86 -1.12 -0.53
CA VAL A 151 6.95 -1.36 -1.65
C VAL A 151 5.64 -1.96 -1.19
N SER A 152 4.50 -1.43 -1.64
CA SER A 152 3.22 -2.09 -1.44
C SER A 152 2.80 -2.87 -2.68
N CYS A 153 2.26 -4.07 -2.46
CA CYS A 153 1.80 -4.97 -3.49
C CYS A 153 0.42 -5.55 -3.15
N ARG A 154 -0.41 -5.80 -4.17
CA ARG A 154 -1.61 -6.62 -4.01
C ARG A 154 -1.19 -8.05 -3.68
N ASN A 155 -1.80 -8.61 -2.65
CA ASN A 155 -1.44 -9.92 -2.13
C ASN A 155 -2.13 -11.03 -2.92
N ARG A 156 -1.36 -11.73 -3.74
CA ARG A 156 -1.84 -12.86 -4.53
C ARG A 156 -2.31 -14.03 -3.65
N LEU A 157 -1.75 -14.19 -2.45
CA LEU A 157 -2.19 -15.23 -1.51
C LEU A 157 -3.64 -15.02 -1.06
N PHE A 158 -4.09 -13.77 -0.97
CA PHE A 158 -5.46 -13.43 -0.62
C PHE A 158 -6.48 -13.95 -1.64
N ASN A 159 -6.08 -14.26 -2.87
CA ASN A 159 -6.95 -14.90 -3.85
C ASN A 159 -7.48 -16.25 -3.35
N MET A 160 -6.70 -16.99 -2.54
CA MET A 160 -7.12 -18.28 -1.99
C MET A 160 -8.06 -18.16 -0.77
N VAL A 161 -8.11 -16.96 -0.18
CA VAL A 161 -8.96 -16.65 0.99
C VAL A 161 -10.26 -15.98 0.56
N SER A 162 -10.21 -15.14 -0.48
CA SER A 162 -11.34 -14.30 -0.90
C SER A 162 -12.41 -15.01 -1.73
N ILE A 163 -12.16 -16.23 -2.18
CA ILE A 163 -13.06 -17.02 -3.04
C ILE A 163 -13.73 -16.17 -4.13
N SER A 164 -12.90 -15.61 -5.00
CA SER A 164 -13.28 -14.63 -6.03
C SER A 164 -12.92 -15.13 -7.43
N LYS A 165 -13.21 -14.34 -8.46
CA LYS A 165 -12.76 -14.59 -9.84
C LYS A 165 -11.24 -14.85 -9.94
N ASN A 166 -10.46 -14.24 -9.05
CA ASN A 166 -9.02 -14.51 -9.01
C ASN A 166 -8.73 -15.92 -8.47
N THR A 167 -9.52 -16.43 -7.53
CA THR A 167 -9.41 -17.82 -7.05
C THR A 167 -9.62 -18.81 -8.20
N GLU A 168 -10.68 -18.62 -9.00
CA GLU A 168 -10.93 -19.45 -10.17
C GLU A 168 -9.76 -19.40 -11.18
N LYS A 169 -9.19 -18.21 -11.39
CA LYS A 169 -8.03 -18.02 -12.26
C LYS A 169 -6.79 -18.78 -11.74
N GLU A 170 -6.55 -18.76 -10.42
CA GLU A 170 -5.43 -19.51 -9.82
C GLU A 170 -5.62 -21.03 -9.96
N ILE A 171 -6.85 -21.52 -9.82
CA ILE A 171 -7.19 -22.93 -10.04
C ILE A 171 -6.98 -23.32 -11.50
N LYS A 172 -7.52 -22.55 -12.44
CA LYS A 172 -7.37 -22.79 -13.89
C LYS A 172 -5.91 -22.81 -14.36
N ASN A 173 -5.06 -22.01 -13.69
CA ASN A 173 -3.63 -21.92 -14.00
C ASN A 173 -2.78 -22.96 -13.23
N ASN A 174 -3.37 -23.87 -12.47
CA ASN A 174 -2.69 -24.87 -11.63
C ASN A 174 -1.76 -24.25 -10.56
N GLU A 175 -1.99 -23.00 -10.13
CA GLU A 175 -1.19 -22.29 -9.14
C GLU A 175 -1.75 -22.41 -7.71
N ALA A 176 -3.02 -22.82 -7.54
CA ALA A 176 -3.72 -22.82 -6.26
C ALA A 176 -2.98 -23.60 -5.17
N LEU A 177 -2.50 -24.82 -5.47
CA LEU A 177 -1.80 -25.66 -4.49
C LEU A 177 -0.51 -25.02 -3.98
N LYS A 178 0.21 -24.31 -4.86
CA LYS A 178 1.44 -23.60 -4.50
C LYS A 178 1.14 -22.41 -3.58
N LEU A 179 0.07 -21.66 -3.86
CA LEU A 179 -0.38 -20.55 -3.02
C LEU A 179 -0.85 -21.04 -1.64
N ILE A 180 -1.56 -22.16 -1.57
CA ILE A 180 -1.99 -22.78 -0.32
C ILE A 180 -0.78 -23.24 0.51
N LYS A 181 0.25 -23.81 -0.12
CA LYS A 181 1.49 -24.20 0.58
C LYS A 181 2.21 -22.98 1.16
N GLU A 182 2.25 -21.86 0.41
CA GLU A 182 2.84 -20.61 0.91
C GLU A 182 1.99 -20.03 2.05
N LEU A 183 0.66 -19.99 1.94
CA LEU A 183 -0.24 -19.59 3.02
C LEU A 183 0.01 -20.42 4.29
N LYS A 184 0.11 -21.76 4.18
CA LYS A 184 0.38 -22.62 5.33
C LYS A 184 1.65 -22.22 6.07
N SER A 185 2.70 -21.78 5.37
CA SER A 185 3.96 -21.35 5.99
C SER A 185 3.85 -20.05 6.80
N LEU A 186 2.79 -19.27 6.60
CA LEU A 186 2.54 -18.01 7.31
C LEU A 186 1.76 -18.20 8.62
N TYR A 187 1.16 -19.36 8.84
CA TYR A 187 0.50 -19.67 10.11
C TYR A 187 1.56 -19.89 11.20
N THR A 188 1.75 -18.86 11.98
CA THR A 188 2.67 -18.84 13.12
C THR A 188 1.89 -18.64 14.41
N SER A 189 2.44 -19.10 15.51
CA SER A 189 1.88 -18.79 16.84
C SER A 189 1.97 -17.27 17.08
N VAL A 190 0.90 -16.73 17.66
CA VAL A 190 0.85 -15.33 18.11
C VAL A 190 1.36 -15.30 19.54
N SER A 191 2.26 -14.37 19.88
CA SER A 191 2.75 -14.20 21.24
C SER A 191 1.62 -13.71 22.17
N GLU A 192 1.73 -13.99 23.47
CA GLU A 192 0.77 -13.50 24.46
C GLU A 192 0.71 -11.96 24.46
N GLU A 193 1.84 -11.29 24.28
CA GLU A 193 1.91 -9.82 24.17
C GLU A 193 1.10 -9.29 22.98
N ASP A 194 1.23 -9.90 21.81
CA ASP A 194 0.50 -9.49 20.60
C ASP A 194 -1.00 -9.84 20.73
N ALA A 195 -1.33 -10.99 21.31
CA ALA A 195 -2.71 -11.36 21.61
C ALA A 195 -3.35 -10.34 22.56
N ASN A 196 -2.65 -9.93 23.62
CA ASN A 196 -3.13 -8.93 24.57
C ASN A 196 -3.30 -7.53 23.90
N LYS A 197 -2.39 -7.12 23.01
CA LYS A 197 -2.57 -5.90 22.22
C LYS A 197 -3.83 -5.94 21.36
N PHE A 198 -4.06 -7.07 20.68
CA PHE A 198 -5.27 -7.28 19.89
C PHE A 198 -6.54 -7.21 20.76
N VAL A 199 -6.60 -7.97 21.86
CA VAL A 199 -7.75 -7.98 22.79
C VAL A 199 -8.03 -6.58 23.35
N LYS A 200 -7.00 -5.83 23.71
CA LYS A 200 -7.14 -4.44 24.19
C LYS A 200 -7.73 -3.52 23.11
N SER A 201 -7.30 -3.67 21.87
CA SER A 201 -7.82 -2.92 20.73
C SER A 201 -9.28 -3.31 20.44
N PHE A 202 -9.58 -4.60 20.47
CA PHE A 202 -10.94 -5.12 20.27
C PHE A 202 -11.92 -4.66 21.36
N LYS A 203 -11.53 -4.71 22.63
CA LYS A 203 -12.36 -4.20 23.75
C LYS A 203 -12.75 -2.73 23.58
N LYS A 204 -11.83 -1.88 23.13
CA LYS A 204 -12.13 -0.46 22.86
C LYS A 204 -13.20 -0.26 21.79
N ILE A 205 -13.24 -1.15 20.81
CA ILE A 205 -14.16 -1.08 19.68
C ILE A 205 -15.50 -1.71 20.05
N ALA A 206 -15.48 -2.84 20.76
CA ALA A 206 -16.68 -3.53 21.19
C ALA A 206 -17.62 -2.62 22.03
N VAL A 207 -17.04 -1.79 22.89
CA VAL A 207 -17.81 -0.81 23.69
C VAL A 207 -18.51 0.27 22.83
N ASN A 208 -17.98 0.54 21.65
CA ASN A 208 -18.49 1.58 20.75
C ASN A 208 -19.24 1.02 19.53
N LEU A 209 -19.53 -0.27 19.50
CA LEU A 209 -20.38 -0.86 18.48
C LEU A 209 -21.84 -0.48 18.80
N PRO A 210 -22.62 -0.01 17.82
CA PRO A 210 -24.03 0.31 18.06
C PRO A 210 -24.81 -0.99 18.38
N GLU A 211 -25.64 -0.96 19.41
CA GLU A 211 -26.52 -2.07 19.79
C GLU A 211 -27.48 -2.47 18.66
N LYS A 212 -27.84 -1.54 17.81
CA LYS A 212 -28.65 -1.77 16.61
C LYS A 212 -27.92 -1.28 15.38
N MET A 213 -27.59 -2.20 14.47
CA MET A 213 -27.06 -1.84 13.17
C MET A 213 -28.19 -1.43 12.24
N SER A 214 -28.25 -0.15 11.86
CA SER A 214 -29.13 0.29 10.77
C SER A 214 -28.47 -0.05 9.43
N PHE A 215 -29.01 -1.02 8.74
CA PHE A 215 -28.64 -1.30 7.36
C PHE A 215 -29.26 -0.25 6.45
N GLY A 216 -28.49 0.78 6.09
CA GLY A 216 -28.94 1.85 5.19
C GLY A 216 -29.30 1.26 3.82
N LYS A 217 -30.57 1.41 3.45
CA LYS A 217 -31.09 0.96 2.16
C LYS A 217 -30.36 1.69 1.01
N LYS A 218 -29.81 0.94 0.04
CA LYS A 218 -29.40 1.35 -1.32
C LYS A 218 -28.23 2.31 -1.54
N SER A 219 -27.84 3.19 -0.62
CA SER A 219 -26.77 4.18 -0.92
C SER A 219 -25.35 3.60 -0.92
N ALA A 220 -25.11 2.58 -0.10
CA ALA A 220 -23.82 1.89 0.01
C ALA A 220 -23.41 1.16 -1.28
N LEU A 221 -24.34 0.45 -1.90
CA LEU A 221 -24.09 -0.31 -3.12
C LEU A 221 -23.78 0.59 -4.34
N SER A 222 -24.39 1.79 -4.41
CA SER A 222 -24.17 2.71 -5.53
C SER A 222 -22.79 3.42 -5.48
N ALA A 223 -22.30 3.76 -4.29
CA ALA A 223 -20.99 4.38 -4.12
C ALA A 223 -19.86 3.37 -4.34
N PHE A 224 -20.00 2.14 -3.84
CA PHE A 224 -19.06 1.06 -4.05
C PHE A 224 -19.00 0.60 -5.51
N GLY A 225 -20.16 0.47 -6.17
CA GLY A 225 -20.23 0.15 -7.60
C GLY A 225 -19.51 1.17 -8.48
N LYS A 226 -19.58 2.46 -8.13
CA LYS A 226 -18.84 3.53 -8.84
C LYS A 226 -17.33 3.46 -8.64
N HIS A 227 -16.84 3.04 -7.47
CA HIS A 227 -15.41 2.89 -7.22
C HIS A 227 -14.83 1.67 -7.95
N VAL A 228 -15.48 0.53 -7.84
CA VAL A 228 -15.08 -0.70 -8.56
C VAL A 228 -15.15 -0.49 -10.08
N SER A 229 -16.15 0.21 -10.59
CA SER A 229 -16.26 0.52 -12.02
C SER A 229 -15.15 1.46 -12.53
N ARG A 230 -14.65 2.38 -11.68
CA ARG A 230 -13.53 3.26 -12.06
C ARG A 230 -12.19 2.53 -12.17
N VAL A 231 -11.93 1.57 -11.28
CA VAL A 231 -10.71 0.73 -11.35
C VAL A 231 -10.83 -0.33 -12.44
N SER A 232 -12.04 -0.86 -12.69
CA SER A 232 -12.30 -1.80 -13.78
C SER A 232 -12.31 -1.15 -15.16
N ALA A 233 -12.45 0.18 -15.25
CA ALA A 233 -12.28 0.94 -16.49
C ALA A 233 -10.82 0.99 -16.98
N LEU A 234 -9.85 0.62 -16.13
CA LEU A 234 -8.55 0.18 -16.58
C LEU A 234 -8.72 -1.22 -17.17
N ASN A 235 -8.63 -1.37 -18.49
CA ASN A 235 -8.64 -2.67 -19.19
C ASN A 235 -7.46 -3.60 -18.76
N SER A 236 -6.76 -3.28 -17.68
CA SER A 236 -5.69 -4.08 -17.09
C SER A 236 -5.81 -4.05 -15.56
N GLU A 237 -6.17 -5.19 -14.96
CA GLU A 237 -6.06 -5.34 -13.51
C GLU A 237 -4.60 -5.18 -13.08
N PRO A 238 -4.31 -4.39 -12.01
CA PRO A 238 -2.97 -4.32 -11.47
C PRO A 238 -2.47 -5.71 -11.08
N ARG A 239 -1.23 -6.03 -11.45
CA ARG A 239 -0.62 -7.30 -11.13
C ARG A 239 -0.55 -7.53 -9.62
N GLN A 240 -0.56 -8.81 -9.26
CA GLN A 240 -0.45 -9.29 -7.89
C GLN A 240 0.81 -10.13 -7.77
N SER A 241 1.42 -10.14 -6.59
CA SER A 241 2.55 -11.01 -6.28
C SER A 241 2.40 -11.60 -4.88
N THR A 242 3.09 -12.71 -4.63
CA THR A 242 3.18 -13.22 -3.26
C THR A 242 4.40 -12.63 -2.53
N PRO A 243 4.41 -12.61 -1.20
CA PRO A 243 5.58 -12.23 -0.41
C PRO A 243 6.84 -13.01 -0.81
N GLU A 244 6.74 -14.31 -1.00
CA GLU A 244 7.87 -15.14 -1.40
C GLU A 244 8.35 -14.87 -2.82
N GLN A 245 7.44 -14.54 -3.75
CA GLN A 245 7.84 -14.11 -5.11
C GLN A 245 8.66 -12.82 -5.07
N LEU A 246 8.21 -11.81 -4.31
CA LEU A 246 8.95 -10.55 -4.19
C LEU A 246 10.29 -10.75 -3.47
N LYS A 247 10.35 -11.59 -2.43
CA LYS A 247 11.59 -11.92 -1.71
C LYS A 247 12.63 -12.55 -2.64
N ARG A 248 12.21 -13.50 -3.49
CA ARG A 248 13.11 -14.14 -4.48
C ARG A 248 13.61 -13.16 -5.52
N ILE A 249 12.75 -12.26 -6.01
CA ILE A 249 13.18 -11.21 -6.94
C ILE A 249 14.15 -10.26 -6.24
N ALA A 250 13.81 -9.78 -5.04
CA ALA A 250 14.64 -8.89 -4.24
C ALA A 250 16.07 -9.42 -4.09
N LEU A 251 16.21 -10.71 -3.71
CA LEU A 251 17.51 -11.35 -3.54
C LEU A 251 18.34 -11.31 -4.81
N LYS A 252 17.74 -11.59 -5.99
CA LYS A 252 18.42 -11.55 -7.30
C LYS A 252 18.93 -10.15 -7.69
N TYR A 253 18.34 -9.10 -7.11
CA TYR A 253 18.71 -7.70 -7.38
C TYR A 253 19.47 -7.06 -6.21
N GLY A 254 20.08 -7.87 -5.34
CA GLY A 254 20.95 -7.38 -4.28
C GLY A 254 20.21 -6.79 -3.07
N PHE A 255 19.01 -7.28 -2.79
CA PHE A 255 18.26 -6.86 -1.59
C PHE A 255 18.04 -8.01 -0.63
N LYS A 256 18.11 -7.72 0.67
CA LYS A 256 17.69 -8.60 1.76
C LYS A 256 16.31 -8.17 2.25
N HIS A 257 15.38 -9.10 2.30
CA HIS A 257 14.08 -8.88 2.95
C HIS A 257 14.25 -8.64 4.45
N LYS A 258 13.51 -7.67 5.00
CA LYS A 258 13.52 -7.31 6.43
C LYS A 258 12.22 -7.70 7.11
N ILE A 259 11.08 -7.24 6.59
CA ILE A 259 9.76 -7.48 7.17
C ILE A 259 8.67 -7.28 6.12
N TYR A 260 7.56 -7.97 6.31
CA TYR A 260 6.28 -7.69 5.65
C TYR A 260 5.27 -7.16 6.66
N TYR A 261 4.38 -6.30 6.18
CA TYR A 261 3.22 -5.80 6.92
C TYR A 261 1.97 -6.13 6.12
N GLY A 262 0.98 -6.75 6.76
CA GLY A 262 -0.35 -6.91 6.19
C GLY A 262 -1.08 -5.56 6.18
N VAL A 263 -1.77 -5.28 5.07
CA VAL A 263 -2.56 -4.05 4.90
C VAL A 263 -3.92 -4.41 4.32
N HIS A 264 -4.95 -3.68 4.69
CA HIS A 264 -6.32 -3.95 4.27
C HIS A 264 -6.76 -5.36 4.68
N PRO A 265 -6.82 -5.63 5.99
CA PRO A 265 -7.24 -6.91 6.50
C PRO A 265 -8.73 -7.14 6.26
N HIS A 266 -9.11 -8.40 6.05
CA HIS A 266 -10.48 -8.84 5.88
C HIS A 266 -10.78 -9.94 6.90
N LEU A 267 -11.64 -9.63 7.87
CA LEU A 267 -12.07 -10.62 8.87
C LEU A 267 -13.01 -11.66 8.26
N MET A 268 -13.75 -11.27 7.22
CA MET A 268 -14.70 -12.11 6.50
C MET A 268 -14.45 -12.01 4.99
N ASP A 269 -15.09 -12.90 4.23
CA ASP A 269 -15.10 -12.81 2.77
C ASP A 269 -15.47 -11.40 2.29
N PRO A 270 -14.80 -10.85 1.26
CA PRO A 270 -15.07 -9.50 0.75
C PRO A 270 -16.52 -9.26 0.35
N ASN A 271 -17.28 -10.29 -0.03
CA ASN A 271 -18.69 -10.15 -0.33
C ASN A 271 -19.54 -10.00 0.93
N LEU A 272 -19.16 -10.70 2.02
CA LEU A 272 -19.80 -10.55 3.32
C LEU A 272 -19.44 -9.20 3.98
N ASN A 273 -18.23 -8.70 3.78
CA ASN A 273 -17.84 -7.38 4.27
C ASN A 273 -18.77 -6.26 3.75
N LYS A 274 -19.36 -6.43 2.57
CA LYS A 274 -20.33 -5.48 2.01
C LYS A 274 -21.65 -5.42 2.79
N ILE A 275 -21.95 -6.44 3.58
CA ILE A 275 -23.16 -6.50 4.43
C ILE A 275 -22.94 -5.70 5.71
N LEU A 276 -21.70 -5.59 6.18
CA LEU A 276 -21.39 -4.81 7.37
C LEU A 276 -21.53 -3.32 7.10
N PRO A 277 -22.07 -2.55 8.07
CA PRO A 277 -21.97 -1.11 8.03
C PRO A 277 -20.50 -0.69 7.90
N PRO A 278 -20.16 0.26 7.03
CA PRO A 278 -18.76 0.61 6.72
C PRO A 278 -17.92 0.97 7.93
N GLY A 279 -18.51 1.69 8.88
CA GLY A 279 -17.84 2.04 10.12
C GLY A 279 -17.51 0.83 11.00
N VAL A 280 -18.30 -0.24 10.94
CA VAL A 280 -18.06 -1.49 11.67
C VAL A 280 -16.90 -2.26 11.03
N PHE A 281 -16.94 -2.43 9.71
CA PHE A 281 -15.85 -3.08 8.96
C PHE A 281 -14.50 -2.40 9.20
N ASN A 282 -14.45 -1.06 9.08
CA ASN A 282 -13.22 -0.31 9.29
C ASN A 282 -12.70 -0.46 10.73
N LYS A 283 -13.57 -0.35 11.74
CA LYS A 283 -13.19 -0.52 13.15
C LYS A 283 -12.64 -1.93 13.45
N ILE A 284 -13.28 -2.98 12.91
CA ILE A 284 -12.79 -4.35 13.08
C ILE A 284 -11.45 -4.52 12.37
N SER A 285 -11.31 -3.99 11.16
CA SER A 285 -10.04 -4.01 10.42
C SER A 285 -8.91 -3.29 11.16
N ASP A 286 -9.21 -2.16 11.82
CA ASP A 286 -8.25 -1.42 12.66
C ASP A 286 -7.72 -2.28 13.82
N CYS A 287 -8.54 -3.19 14.37
CA CYS A 287 -8.05 -4.13 15.41
C CYS A 287 -7.00 -5.10 14.86
N LEU A 288 -7.24 -5.62 13.66
CA LEU A 288 -6.31 -6.56 13.01
C LEU A 288 -4.98 -5.90 12.65
N GLU A 289 -4.95 -4.57 12.50
CA GLU A 289 -3.71 -3.82 12.28
C GLU A 289 -2.73 -3.89 13.45
N ALA A 290 -3.19 -4.20 14.68
CA ALA A 290 -2.28 -4.48 15.80
C ALA A 290 -1.34 -5.65 15.50
N LEU A 291 -1.75 -6.56 14.62
CA LEU A 291 -1.02 -7.75 14.19
C LEU A 291 -0.35 -7.59 12.82
N GLU A 292 -0.36 -6.39 12.23
CA GLU A 292 0.10 -6.11 10.85
C GLU A 292 1.52 -6.59 10.55
N HIS A 293 2.38 -6.60 11.57
CA HIS A 293 3.80 -6.95 11.49
C HIS A 293 4.07 -8.46 11.57
N LEU A 294 3.06 -9.26 11.91
CA LEU A 294 3.18 -10.71 12.02
C LEU A 294 2.96 -11.39 10.66
N PRO A 295 3.63 -12.51 10.37
CA PRO A 295 3.42 -13.26 9.13
C PRO A 295 1.97 -13.65 8.89
N ILE A 296 1.24 -14.02 9.94
CA ILE A 296 -0.17 -14.39 9.88
C ILE A 296 -1.07 -13.28 9.31
N SER A 297 -0.69 -12.01 9.45
CA SER A 297 -1.44 -10.89 8.90
C SER A 297 -1.57 -10.94 7.37
N LEU A 298 -0.62 -11.58 6.69
CA LEU A 298 -0.62 -11.76 5.25
C LEU A 298 -1.71 -12.73 4.77
N VAL A 299 -2.23 -13.57 5.67
CA VAL A 299 -3.31 -14.52 5.33
C VAL A 299 -4.61 -13.79 5.03
N TRP A 300 -4.97 -12.81 5.84
CA TRP A 300 -6.24 -12.07 5.71
C TRP A 300 -6.11 -10.70 5.06
N SER A 301 -4.92 -10.29 4.65
CA SER A 301 -4.71 -8.96 4.05
C SER A 301 -4.69 -9.01 2.52
N SER A 302 -5.51 -8.18 1.88
CA SER A 302 -5.55 -8.08 0.40
C SER A 302 -4.38 -7.32 -0.21
N VAL A 303 -3.62 -6.61 0.63
CA VAL A 303 -2.41 -5.85 0.28
C VAL A 303 -1.34 -6.13 1.32
N PHE A 304 -0.08 -6.04 0.95
CA PHE A 304 1.03 -6.03 1.90
C PHE A 304 2.07 -4.96 1.54
N ILE A 305 2.88 -4.57 2.52
CA ILE A 305 4.08 -3.76 2.33
C ILE A 305 5.28 -4.63 2.65
N GLY A 306 6.26 -4.68 1.75
CA GLY A 306 7.56 -5.28 1.97
C GLY A 306 8.63 -4.22 2.19
N ALA A 307 9.48 -4.40 3.19
CA ALA A 307 10.70 -3.64 3.41
C ALA A 307 11.91 -4.48 3.01
N PHE A 308 12.72 -3.94 2.11
CA PHE A 308 13.91 -4.60 1.56
C PHE A 308 15.12 -3.69 1.73
N GLN A 309 16.20 -4.23 2.27
CA GLN A 309 17.45 -3.49 2.44
C GLN A 309 18.41 -3.85 1.30
N LYS A 310 18.93 -2.83 0.61
CA LYS A 310 20.00 -3.01 -0.38
C LYS A 310 21.26 -3.52 0.32
N LEU A 311 21.85 -4.58 -0.22
CA LEU A 311 23.15 -5.09 0.19
C LEU A 311 24.27 -4.12 -0.24
N LYS A 312 25.46 -4.31 0.31
CA LYS A 312 26.63 -3.48 -0.03
C LYS A 312 27.05 -3.66 -1.48
#